data_bcc37ea3558046d1779fdeb1bb2c59f9
#
_entry.id   bcc37ea3558046d1779fdeb1bb2c59f9
#
_cell.length_a   1.000
_cell.length_b   1.000
_cell.length_c   1.000
_cell.angle_alpha   90.00
_cell.angle_beta   90.00
_cell.angle_gamma   90.00
#
_symmetry.space_group_name_H-M   'P 1'
#
loop_
_entity.id
_entity.type
_entity.pdbx_description
1 polymer ?
#
loop_
_entity_poly.entity_id
_entity_poly.type
_entity_poly.pdbx_seq_one_letter_code
_entity_poly.pdbx_strand_id
1 'polypeptide(L)'
;LLIARDRLGIKPLYVAYCKWGIAFASEKQAVRHIEGIDFSLNEQAMMEYVWFGNTFGDRSFYKGIDAFLPGYYMLSSPSDEVRRQYWNPEQMAGSNDLWYTSNLHERLRETLDRCVKRQLVSDLPVGLLLSGGIDSASVASSASLQNQSLIAINCEFKERIDNSERKKAEATASFLGIPLKSIKVSGGDVKKALYLLARHHGEPFADAANISLYMLYRSVRDEAR
;
A
#
# COMPACT_ATOMS: atom_id res chain seq x y z
N LEU A 1 -26.12 0.04 -7.69
CA LEU A 1 -24.72 0.32 -7.43
C LEU A 1 -24.07 -0.89 -6.78
N LEU A 2 -22.90 -1.33 -7.32
CA LEU A 2 -22.06 -2.33 -6.67
C LEU A 2 -20.73 -1.65 -6.32
N ILE A 3 -20.35 -1.71 -5.03
CA ILE A 3 -19.05 -1.28 -4.52
C ILE A 3 -18.37 -2.51 -3.91
N ALA A 4 -17.11 -2.77 -4.26
CA ALA A 4 -16.34 -3.86 -3.70
C ALA A 4 -14.89 -3.44 -3.47
N ARG A 5 -14.27 -3.94 -2.40
CA ARG A 5 -12.85 -3.70 -2.10
C ARG A 5 -12.11 -5.04 -2.11
N ASP A 6 -10.89 -5.02 -2.62
CA ASP A 6 -10.06 -6.23 -2.70
C ASP A 6 -9.84 -6.87 -1.31
N ARG A 7 -9.42 -8.14 -1.31
CA ARG A 7 -9.31 -8.99 -0.12
C ARG A 7 -8.46 -8.38 0.99
N LEU A 8 -7.32 -7.78 0.65
CA LEU A 8 -6.36 -7.22 1.60
C LEU A 8 -6.44 -5.69 1.72
N GLY A 9 -7.36 -5.04 0.96
CA GLY A 9 -7.51 -3.59 0.96
C GLY A 9 -6.32 -2.85 0.37
N ILE A 10 -5.60 -3.46 -0.57
CA ILE A 10 -4.44 -2.84 -1.24
C ILE A 10 -4.84 -1.52 -1.89
N LYS A 11 -6.05 -1.45 -2.46
CA LYS A 11 -6.59 -0.20 -2.99
C LYS A 11 -7.47 0.46 -1.93
N PRO A 12 -7.22 1.73 -1.57
CA PRO A 12 -8.07 2.45 -0.64
C PRO A 12 -9.45 2.70 -1.26
N LEU A 13 -10.47 2.67 -0.41
CA LEU A 13 -11.85 2.95 -0.80
C LEU A 13 -12.57 3.53 0.41
N TYR A 14 -13.20 4.69 0.22
CA TYR A 14 -13.98 5.42 1.21
C TYR A 14 -15.39 5.61 0.72
N VAL A 15 -16.34 5.57 1.64
CA VAL A 15 -17.77 5.75 1.38
C VAL A 15 -18.31 6.82 2.33
N ALA A 16 -19.19 7.67 1.81
CA ALA A 16 -19.87 8.69 2.58
C ALA A 16 -21.35 8.76 2.14
N TYR A 17 -22.24 9.02 3.09
CA TYR A 17 -23.64 9.17 2.82
C TYR A 17 -24.04 10.65 2.82
N CYS A 18 -24.75 11.06 1.80
CA CYS A 18 -25.32 12.39 1.67
C CYS A 18 -26.83 12.32 1.37
N LYS A 19 -27.49 13.45 1.40
CA LYS A 19 -28.96 13.52 1.25
C LYS A 19 -29.50 12.91 -0.05
N TRP A 20 -28.66 12.81 -1.09
CA TRP A 20 -29.04 12.36 -2.44
C TRP A 20 -28.42 11.03 -2.83
N GLY A 21 -27.72 10.36 -1.92
CA GLY A 21 -27.16 9.05 -2.21
C GLY A 21 -25.84 8.77 -1.53
N ILE A 22 -25.02 7.96 -2.20
CA ILE A 22 -23.75 7.47 -1.71
C ILE A 22 -22.63 8.07 -2.56
N ALA A 23 -21.67 8.70 -1.88
CA ALA A 23 -20.40 9.12 -2.48
C ALA A 23 -19.32 8.10 -2.14
N PHE A 24 -18.44 7.80 -3.09
CA PHE A 24 -17.31 6.93 -2.85
C PHE A 24 -16.08 7.37 -3.65
N ALA A 25 -14.90 7.16 -3.09
CA ALA A 25 -13.64 7.52 -3.74
C ALA A 25 -12.47 6.73 -3.15
N SER A 26 -11.37 6.71 -3.87
CA SER A 26 -10.10 6.16 -3.37
C SER A 26 -9.40 7.09 -2.37
N GLU A 27 -9.77 8.36 -2.34
CA GLU A 27 -9.20 9.38 -1.47
C GLU A 27 -10.29 10.16 -0.74
N LYS A 28 -10.15 10.34 0.57
CA LYS A 28 -11.10 11.11 1.40
C LYS A 28 -11.26 12.55 0.92
N GLN A 29 -10.18 13.16 0.44
CA GLN A 29 -10.22 14.53 -0.06
C GLN A 29 -11.14 14.71 -1.27
N ALA A 30 -11.31 13.68 -2.10
CA ALA A 30 -12.23 13.73 -3.25
C ALA A 30 -13.70 13.84 -2.80
N VAL A 31 -14.04 13.29 -1.63
CA VAL A 31 -15.40 13.35 -1.06
C VAL A 31 -15.66 14.67 -0.32
N ARG A 32 -14.61 15.40 0.04
CA ARG A 32 -14.67 16.61 0.88
C ARG A 32 -15.54 17.74 0.30
N HIS A 33 -15.68 17.78 -1.01
CA HIS A 33 -16.42 18.85 -1.67
C HIS A 33 -17.91 18.51 -1.90
N ILE A 34 -18.36 17.36 -1.38
CA ILE A 34 -19.76 16.93 -1.55
C ILE A 34 -20.58 17.51 -0.41
N GLU A 35 -21.61 18.26 -0.77
CA GLU A 35 -22.52 18.90 0.18
C GLU A 35 -23.31 17.87 1.00
N GLY A 36 -23.42 18.10 2.31
CA GLY A 36 -24.20 17.28 3.22
C GLY A 36 -23.42 16.14 3.87
N ILE A 37 -22.12 16.03 3.62
CA ILE A 37 -21.22 15.09 4.35
C ILE A 37 -20.71 15.76 5.62
N ASP A 38 -20.76 15.03 6.75
CA ASP A 38 -20.22 15.52 8.02
C ASP A 38 -18.71 15.37 8.10
N PHE A 39 -18.00 16.48 7.99
CA PHE A 39 -16.54 16.57 8.14
C PHE A 39 -16.08 16.91 9.56
N SER A 40 -16.96 16.86 10.55
CA SER A 40 -16.55 16.99 11.93
C SER A 40 -15.62 15.83 12.34
N LEU A 41 -14.68 16.13 13.24
CA LEU A 41 -13.68 15.14 13.65
C LEU A 41 -14.32 14.01 14.46
N ASN A 42 -13.88 12.80 14.22
CA ASN A 42 -14.24 11.61 14.97
C ASN A 42 -13.26 11.44 16.14
N GLU A 43 -13.69 11.77 17.34
CA GLU A 43 -12.87 11.73 18.54
C GLU A 43 -12.33 10.32 18.84
N GLN A 44 -13.12 9.28 18.61
CA GLN A 44 -12.69 7.89 18.80
C GLN A 44 -11.56 7.54 17.84
N ALA A 45 -11.67 7.89 16.57
CA ALA A 45 -10.61 7.68 15.57
C ALA A 45 -9.33 8.44 15.93
N MET A 46 -9.47 9.67 16.47
CA MET A 46 -8.33 10.44 16.96
C MET A 46 -7.64 9.75 18.14
N MET A 47 -8.40 9.23 19.10
CA MET A 47 -7.84 8.49 20.24
C MET A 47 -7.15 7.21 19.79
N GLU A 48 -7.74 6.45 18.89
CA GLU A 48 -7.13 5.25 18.31
C GLU A 48 -5.80 5.59 17.62
N TYR A 49 -5.77 6.66 16.84
CA TYR A 49 -4.55 7.10 16.20
C TYR A 49 -3.46 7.50 17.18
N VAL A 50 -3.78 8.23 18.23
CA VAL A 50 -2.80 8.65 19.25
C VAL A 50 -2.18 7.43 19.96
N TRP A 51 -2.98 6.40 20.24
CA TRP A 51 -2.52 5.20 20.94
C TRP A 51 -1.82 4.20 20.02
N PHE A 52 -2.31 4.02 18.79
CA PHE A 52 -1.91 2.92 17.92
C PHE A 52 -1.28 3.38 16.58
N GLY A 53 -1.29 4.67 16.29
CA GLY A 53 -0.84 5.21 15.01
C GLY A 53 -1.76 4.89 13.82
N ASN A 54 -2.94 4.32 14.10
CA ASN A 54 -3.92 3.91 13.09
C ASN A 54 -5.34 3.95 13.65
N THR A 55 -6.35 3.96 12.78
CA THR A 55 -7.76 3.77 13.10
C THR A 55 -8.17 2.32 12.88
N PHE A 56 -9.21 1.85 13.56
CA PHE A 56 -9.69 0.46 13.46
C PHE A 56 -11.05 0.36 12.79
N GLY A 57 -11.28 -0.78 12.14
CA GLY A 57 -12.53 -1.05 11.44
C GLY A 57 -12.72 -0.14 10.23
N ASP A 58 -13.92 0.39 10.09
CA ASP A 58 -14.31 1.32 9.03
C ASP A 58 -14.17 2.80 9.39
N ARG A 59 -13.67 3.11 10.60
CA ARG A 59 -13.55 4.49 11.07
C ARG A 59 -12.51 5.28 10.28
N SER A 60 -12.85 6.53 10.00
CA SER A 60 -11.91 7.56 9.54
C SER A 60 -11.85 8.72 10.55
N PHE A 61 -10.96 9.68 10.33
CA PHE A 61 -10.91 10.90 11.15
C PHE A 61 -12.14 11.80 11.01
N TYR A 62 -13.03 11.52 10.05
CA TYR A 62 -14.25 12.29 9.81
C TYR A 62 -15.48 11.42 10.07
N LYS A 63 -16.48 11.96 10.81
CA LYS A 63 -17.70 11.21 11.19
C LYS A 63 -18.52 10.75 10.00
N GLY A 64 -18.59 11.55 8.94
CA GLY A 64 -19.39 11.25 7.76
C GLY A 64 -18.69 10.45 6.68
N ILE A 65 -17.45 9.96 6.91
CA ILE A 65 -16.69 9.19 5.93
C ILE A 65 -16.20 7.88 6.55
N ASP A 66 -16.59 6.78 5.97
CA ASP A 66 -16.15 5.44 6.38
C ASP A 66 -15.10 4.89 5.43
N ALA A 67 -14.11 4.18 5.97
CA ALA A 67 -13.24 3.33 5.18
C ALA A 67 -14.00 2.06 4.81
N PHE A 68 -14.16 1.78 3.53
CA PHE A 68 -14.80 0.54 3.10
C PHE A 68 -13.90 -0.65 3.41
N LEU A 69 -14.40 -1.63 4.16
CA LEU A 69 -13.59 -2.73 4.69
C LEU A 69 -13.04 -3.65 3.59
N PRO A 70 -11.80 -4.16 3.75
CA PRO A 70 -11.22 -5.18 2.87
C PRO A 70 -12.06 -6.46 2.85
N GLY A 71 -12.18 -7.08 1.68
CA GLY A 71 -12.94 -8.33 1.54
C GLY A 71 -14.45 -8.17 1.63
N TYR A 72 -14.96 -6.92 1.55
CA TYR A 72 -16.39 -6.63 1.55
C TYR A 72 -16.88 -6.13 0.19
N TYR A 73 -18.14 -6.37 -0.07
CA TYR A 73 -18.90 -5.68 -1.12
C TYR A 73 -20.18 -5.09 -0.58
N MET A 74 -20.70 -4.11 -1.27
CA MET A 74 -21.98 -3.46 -1.00
C MET A 74 -22.80 -3.40 -2.28
N LEU A 75 -24.04 -3.84 -2.18
CA LEU A 75 -25.06 -3.63 -3.20
C LEU A 75 -26.03 -2.58 -2.67
N SER A 76 -26.24 -1.53 -3.42
CA SER A 76 -27.17 -0.45 -3.07
C SER A 76 -28.16 -0.20 -4.20
N SER A 77 -29.43 -0.17 -3.85
CA SER A 77 -30.55 0.24 -4.69
C SER A 77 -31.30 1.40 -4.03
N PRO A 78 -32.27 2.04 -4.69
CA PRO A 78 -33.06 3.09 -4.06
C PRO A 78 -33.86 2.65 -2.83
N SER A 79 -34.14 1.34 -2.69
CA SER A 79 -34.97 0.78 -1.64
C SER A 79 -34.22 -0.09 -0.63
N ASP A 80 -32.99 -0.48 -0.94
CA ASP A 80 -32.26 -1.46 -0.11
C ASP A 80 -30.75 -1.31 -0.22
N GLU A 81 -30.04 -1.60 0.87
CA GLU A 81 -28.59 -1.67 0.92
C GLU A 81 -28.15 -2.94 1.65
N VAL A 82 -27.28 -3.72 1.02
CA VAL A 82 -26.71 -4.94 1.58
C VAL A 82 -25.19 -4.85 1.54
N ARG A 83 -24.54 -4.94 2.71
CA ARG A 83 -23.09 -5.13 2.84
C ARG A 83 -22.81 -6.57 3.23
N ARG A 84 -21.85 -7.21 2.56
CA ARG A 84 -21.43 -8.58 2.88
C ARG A 84 -19.93 -8.73 2.78
N GLN A 85 -19.38 -9.51 3.71
CA GLN A 85 -18.01 -9.99 3.64
C GLN A 85 -17.99 -11.18 2.68
N TYR A 86 -17.20 -11.09 1.60
CA TYR A 86 -17.02 -12.17 0.65
C TYR A 86 -15.71 -12.95 0.87
N TRP A 87 -14.82 -12.39 1.70
CA TRP A 87 -13.56 -13.01 2.05
C TRP A 87 -13.14 -12.64 3.48
N ASN A 88 -12.72 -13.66 4.24
CA ASN A 88 -12.20 -13.51 5.60
C ASN A 88 -10.97 -14.42 5.77
N PRO A 89 -9.79 -13.88 6.17
CA PRO A 89 -8.59 -14.68 6.38
C PRO A 89 -8.75 -15.74 7.47
N GLU A 90 -9.54 -15.49 8.50
CA GLU A 90 -9.77 -16.44 9.60
C GLU A 90 -10.46 -17.73 9.12
N GLN A 91 -11.40 -17.62 8.18
CA GLN A 91 -12.08 -18.78 7.59
C GLN A 91 -11.12 -19.62 6.72
N MET A 92 -10.09 -18.99 6.16
CA MET A 92 -9.07 -19.67 5.36
C MET A 92 -8.01 -20.37 6.23
N ALA A 93 -7.78 -19.89 7.45
CA ALA A 93 -6.78 -20.44 8.36
C ALA A 93 -7.16 -21.83 8.94
N GLY A 94 -8.42 -22.23 8.83
CA GLY A 94 -8.94 -23.52 9.32
C GLY A 94 -8.58 -24.74 8.47
N SER A 95 -8.05 -24.57 7.26
CA SER A 95 -7.58 -25.68 6.41
C SER A 95 -6.14 -26.05 6.80
N ASN A 96 -5.99 -26.89 7.80
CA ASN A 96 -4.70 -27.33 8.38
C ASN A 96 -3.76 -28.07 7.43
N ASP A 97 -4.17 -28.43 6.23
CA ASP A 97 -3.40 -29.30 5.32
C ASP A 97 -2.17 -28.62 4.69
N LEU A 98 -2.06 -27.30 4.78
CA LEU A 98 -0.97 -26.58 4.12
C LEU A 98 0.33 -26.55 4.93
N TRP A 99 0.27 -26.61 6.25
CA TRP A 99 1.43 -26.43 7.15
C TRP A 99 2.26 -27.70 7.33
N TYR A 100 1.70 -28.87 7.05
CA TYR A 100 2.33 -30.17 7.28
C TYR A 100 2.84 -30.85 5.98
N THR A 101 3.00 -30.10 4.89
CA THR A 101 3.52 -30.65 3.65
C THR A 101 5.05 -30.61 3.64
N SER A 102 5.69 -31.70 3.24
CA SER A 102 7.15 -31.85 3.17
C SER A 102 7.85 -30.86 2.22
N ASN A 103 7.09 -30.21 1.33
CA ASN A 103 7.60 -29.30 0.29
C ASN A 103 7.06 -27.85 0.43
N LEU A 104 6.84 -27.38 1.67
CA LEU A 104 6.31 -26.03 1.93
C LEU A 104 7.15 -24.92 1.27
N HIS A 105 8.50 -25.06 1.29
CA HIS A 105 9.39 -24.06 0.70
C HIS A 105 9.24 -23.95 -0.83
N GLU A 106 9.08 -25.08 -1.52
CA GLU A 106 8.86 -25.12 -2.97
C GLU A 106 7.53 -24.45 -3.31
N ARG A 107 6.48 -24.81 -2.61
CA ARG A 107 5.13 -24.24 -2.83
C ARG A 107 5.10 -22.73 -2.56
N LEU A 108 5.81 -22.27 -1.52
CA LEU A 108 5.94 -20.84 -1.23
C LEU A 108 6.63 -20.12 -2.38
N ARG A 109 7.76 -20.68 -2.87
CA ARG A 109 8.50 -20.14 -4.00
C ARG A 109 7.65 -20.07 -5.27
N GLU A 110 7.02 -21.16 -5.64
CA GLU A 110 6.13 -21.21 -6.82
C GLU A 110 4.98 -20.20 -6.73
N THR A 111 4.43 -20.03 -5.51
CA THR A 111 3.36 -19.05 -5.28
C THR A 111 3.88 -17.64 -5.42
N LEU A 112 5.04 -17.33 -4.86
CA LEU A 112 5.70 -16.03 -5.00
C LEU A 112 5.98 -15.75 -6.49
N ASP A 113 6.60 -16.69 -7.20
CA ASP A 113 6.94 -16.54 -8.61
C ASP A 113 5.70 -16.27 -9.48
N ARG A 114 4.61 -16.98 -9.22
CA ARG A 114 3.32 -16.77 -9.89
C ARG A 114 2.72 -15.39 -9.57
N CYS A 115 2.81 -14.94 -8.32
CA CYS A 115 2.31 -13.62 -7.91
C CYS A 115 3.14 -12.51 -8.55
N VAL A 116 4.48 -12.61 -8.50
CA VAL A 116 5.39 -11.64 -9.10
C VAL A 116 5.17 -11.57 -10.61
N LYS A 117 5.04 -12.71 -11.30
CA LYS A 117 4.75 -12.76 -12.74
C LYS A 117 3.53 -11.92 -13.12
N ARG A 118 2.47 -11.99 -12.32
CA ARG A 118 1.25 -11.20 -12.57
C ARG A 118 1.45 -9.71 -12.38
N GLN A 119 2.35 -9.31 -11.48
CA GLN A 119 2.66 -7.89 -11.22
C GLN A 119 3.64 -7.28 -12.24
N LEU A 120 4.36 -8.12 -12.98
CA LEU A 120 5.27 -7.66 -14.04
C LEU A 120 4.56 -7.32 -15.36
N VAL A 121 3.27 -7.59 -15.47
CA VAL A 121 2.46 -7.21 -16.66
C VAL A 121 2.25 -5.70 -16.65
N SER A 122 2.93 -5.00 -17.57
CA SER A 122 2.88 -3.55 -17.70
C SER A 122 3.27 -3.12 -19.11
N ASP A 123 2.66 -2.05 -19.60
CA ASP A 123 3.03 -1.40 -20.87
C ASP A 123 4.25 -0.48 -20.71
N LEU A 124 4.68 -0.22 -19.48
CA LEU A 124 5.84 0.61 -19.14
C LEU A 124 6.91 -0.21 -18.43
N PRO A 125 8.19 0.25 -18.43
CA PRO A 125 9.25 -0.38 -17.67
C PRO A 125 8.87 -0.51 -16.19
N VAL A 126 9.12 -1.69 -15.61
CA VAL A 126 8.81 -1.99 -14.22
C VAL A 126 10.03 -1.72 -13.33
N GLY A 127 9.88 -0.80 -12.38
CA GLY A 127 10.85 -0.55 -11.33
C GLY A 127 10.60 -1.45 -10.11
N LEU A 128 11.66 -1.90 -9.45
CA LEU A 128 11.63 -2.76 -8.29
C LEU A 128 12.19 -2.02 -7.07
N LEU A 129 11.41 -1.92 -6.00
CA LEU A 129 11.88 -1.33 -4.75
C LEU A 129 12.74 -2.35 -3.98
N LEU A 130 14.01 -2.02 -3.73
CA LEU A 130 14.97 -2.90 -3.08
C LEU A 130 15.53 -2.24 -1.81
N SER A 131 15.03 -2.66 -0.64
CA SER A 131 15.42 -2.10 0.66
C SER A 131 16.61 -2.82 1.33
N GLY A 132 17.04 -3.97 0.80
CA GLY A 132 18.02 -4.84 1.44
C GLY A 132 17.43 -5.79 2.51
N GLY A 133 16.11 -5.77 2.71
CA GLY A 133 15.39 -6.76 3.51
C GLY A 133 15.09 -8.05 2.73
N ILE A 134 14.81 -9.14 3.44
CA ILE A 134 14.58 -10.46 2.84
C ILE A 134 13.36 -10.47 1.90
N ASP A 135 12.31 -9.73 2.23
CA ASP A 135 11.08 -9.69 1.42
C ASP A 135 11.34 -9.05 0.06
N SER A 136 11.98 -7.87 0.04
CA SER A 136 12.33 -7.18 -1.19
C SER A 136 13.35 -7.97 -2.03
N ALA A 137 14.30 -8.67 -1.37
CA ALA A 137 15.26 -9.54 -2.04
C ALA A 137 14.58 -10.76 -2.67
N SER A 138 13.59 -11.35 -2.00
CA SER A 138 12.82 -12.49 -2.51
C SER A 138 12.00 -12.11 -3.74
N VAL A 139 11.32 -10.94 -3.68
CA VAL A 139 10.59 -10.39 -4.84
C VAL A 139 11.55 -10.09 -5.99
N ALA A 140 12.71 -9.49 -5.70
CA ALA A 140 13.74 -9.19 -6.71
C ALA A 140 14.26 -10.46 -7.39
N SER A 141 14.56 -11.50 -6.59
CA SER A 141 15.00 -12.80 -7.12
C SER A 141 13.94 -13.42 -8.04
N SER A 142 12.69 -13.43 -7.62
CA SER A 142 11.59 -13.95 -8.44
C SER A 142 11.39 -13.13 -9.72
N ALA A 143 11.48 -11.81 -9.65
CA ALA A 143 11.31 -10.92 -10.78
C ALA A 143 12.45 -11.06 -11.81
N SER A 144 13.71 -11.20 -11.36
CA SER A 144 14.87 -11.35 -12.22
C SER A 144 14.83 -12.60 -13.10
N LEU A 145 14.20 -13.65 -12.62
CA LEU A 145 13.99 -14.89 -13.39
C LEU A 145 12.97 -14.73 -14.52
N GLN A 146 12.12 -13.71 -14.45
CA GLN A 146 10.97 -13.55 -15.34
C GLN A 146 11.08 -12.35 -16.29
N ASN A 147 11.89 -11.36 -15.95
CA ASN A 147 12.07 -10.14 -16.75
C ASN A 147 13.53 -9.65 -16.65
N GLN A 148 14.15 -9.45 -17.79
CA GLN A 148 15.55 -9.02 -17.90
C GLN A 148 15.70 -7.49 -17.93
N SER A 149 14.62 -6.74 -18.08
CA SER A 149 14.65 -5.27 -18.20
C SER A 149 14.23 -4.58 -16.89
N LEU A 150 14.62 -5.14 -15.73
CA LEU A 150 14.32 -4.59 -14.42
C LEU A 150 15.35 -3.55 -13.99
N ILE A 151 14.89 -2.52 -13.29
CA ILE A 151 15.74 -1.57 -12.58
C ILE A 151 15.35 -1.61 -11.10
N ALA A 152 16.30 -1.93 -10.23
CA ALA A 152 16.11 -1.84 -8.80
C ALA A 152 16.32 -0.38 -8.34
N ILE A 153 15.50 0.05 -7.38
CA ILE A 153 15.53 1.40 -6.83
C ILE A 153 15.60 1.32 -5.30
N ASN A 154 16.52 2.08 -4.72
CA ASN A 154 16.72 2.17 -3.28
C ASN A 154 16.66 3.63 -2.81
N CYS A 155 16.24 3.85 -1.57
CA CYS A 155 16.25 5.16 -0.93
C CYS A 155 17.32 5.21 0.17
N GLU A 156 18.20 6.21 0.10
CA GLU A 156 19.27 6.45 1.06
C GLU A 156 19.08 7.80 1.74
N PHE A 157 19.02 7.82 3.05
CA PHE A 157 18.98 9.07 3.82
C PHE A 157 20.42 9.56 4.09
N LYS A 158 20.73 10.80 3.66
CA LYS A 158 22.07 11.39 3.76
C LYS A 158 22.61 11.48 5.19
N GLU A 159 21.72 11.73 6.14
CA GLU A 159 22.05 11.92 7.53
C GLU A 159 22.12 10.60 8.33
N ARG A 160 21.81 9.47 7.71
CA ARG A 160 21.87 8.16 8.36
C ARG A 160 23.31 7.63 8.34
N ILE A 161 23.88 7.40 9.50
CA ILE A 161 25.25 6.89 9.67
C ILE A 161 25.34 5.41 9.26
N ASP A 162 24.26 4.65 9.45
CA ASP A 162 24.19 3.23 9.11
C ASP A 162 23.75 3.01 7.65
N ASN A 163 24.70 2.65 6.82
CA ASN A 163 24.49 2.31 5.41
C ASN A 163 24.28 0.79 5.18
N SER A 164 23.91 0.03 6.21
CA SER A 164 23.79 -1.43 6.14
C SER A 164 22.70 -1.87 5.14
N GLU A 165 21.57 -1.19 5.10
CA GLU A 165 20.47 -1.48 4.16
C GLU A 165 20.90 -1.26 2.70
N ARG A 166 21.58 -0.15 2.43
CA ARG A 166 22.12 0.14 1.10
C ARG A 166 23.11 -0.93 0.65
N LYS A 167 24.09 -1.29 1.48
CA LYS A 167 25.08 -2.33 1.15
C LYS A 167 24.42 -3.67 0.84
N LYS A 168 23.38 -4.04 1.58
CA LYS A 168 22.59 -5.25 1.33
C LYS A 168 21.83 -5.17 0.00
N ALA A 169 21.23 -4.03 -0.30
CA ALA A 169 20.56 -3.81 -1.58
C ALA A 169 21.54 -3.88 -2.76
N GLU A 170 22.71 -3.26 -2.63
CA GLU A 170 23.80 -3.32 -3.63
C GLU A 170 24.27 -4.76 -3.85
N ALA A 171 24.50 -5.51 -2.77
CA ALA A 171 24.92 -6.90 -2.87
C ALA A 171 23.86 -7.78 -3.55
N THR A 172 22.59 -7.60 -3.19
CA THR A 172 21.47 -8.34 -3.81
C THR A 172 21.32 -7.99 -5.29
N ALA A 173 21.36 -6.70 -5.64
CA ALA A 173 21.25 -6.26 -7.02
C ALA A 173 22.41 -6.79 -7.88
N SER A 174 23.64 -6.72 -7.35
CA SER A 174 24.84 -7.26 -8.01
C SER A 174 24.73 -8.77 -8.22
N PHE A 175 24.32 -9.52 -7.20
CA PHE A 175 24.12 -10.97 -7.29
C PHE A 175 23.09 -11.36 -8.35
N LEU A 176 22.00 -10.59 -8.47
CA LEU A 176 20.94 -10.84 -9.43
C LEU A 176 21.20 -10.25 -10.83
N GLY A 177 22.29 -9.48 -11.01
CA GLY A 177 22.59 -8.81 -12.26
C GLY A 177 21.61 -7.68 -12.62
N ILE A 178 20.93 -7.07 -11.63
CA ILE A 178 19.95 -6.00 -11.82
C ILE A 178 20.63 -4.65 -11.57
N PRO A 179 20.52 -3.67 -12.50
CA PRO A 179 20.99 -2.30 -12.24
C PRO A 179 20.31 -1.72 -11.01
N LEU A 180 21.08 -1.13 -10.08
CA LEU A 180 20.55 -0.47 -8.88
C LEU A 180 20.73 1.04 -8.98
N LYS A 181 19.63 1.76 -8.78
CA LYS A 181 19.62 3.21 -8.62
C LYS A 181 19.33 3.59 -7.18
N SER A 182 20.25 4.32 -6.54
CA SER A 182 20.05 4.85 -5.19
C SER A 182 19.66 6.32 -5.23
N ILE A 183 18.54 6.65 -4.60
CA ILE A 183 18.02 8.01 -4.46
C ILE A 183 18.45 8.56 -3.11
N LYS A 184 19.19 9.66 -3.12
CA LYS A 184 19.68 10.33 -1.91
C LYS A 184 18.67 11.35 -1.42
N VAL A 185 18.17 11.17 -0.21
CA VAL A 185 17.17 12.02 0.44
C VAL A 185 17.81 12.79 1.59
N SER A 186 17.67 14.11 1.61
CA SER A 186 18.12 14.99 2.69
C SER A 186 17.00 15.26 3.70
N GLY A 187 17.34 15.73 4.92
CA GLY A 187 16.35 16.18 5.90
C GLY A 187 15.44 17.29 5.37
N GLY A 188 15.94 18.15 4.49
CA GLY A 188 15.13 19.15 3.79
C GLY A 188 14.08 18.55 2.86
N ASP A 189 14.41 17.46 2.17
CA ASP A 189 13.48 16.73 1.31
C ASP A 189 12.42 16.02 2.15
N VAL A 190 12.83 15.41 3.28
CA VAL A 190 11.90 14.79 4.25
C VAL A 190 10.86 15.79 4.74
N LYS A 191 11.30 17.01 5.14
CA LYS A 191 10.39 18.06 5.62
C LYS A 191 9.38 18.46 4.55
N LYS A 192 9.81 18.63 3.31
CA LYS A 192 8.91 18.96 2.19
C LYS A 192 7.94 17.82 1.89
N ALA A 193 8.44 16.56 1.86
CA ALA A 193 7.62 15.39 1.63
C ALA A 193 6.55 15.22 2.70
N LEU A 194 6.91 15.39 3.98
CA LEU A 194 5.98 15.31 5.11
C LEU A 194 4.82 16.29 4.96
N TYR A 195 5.11 17.54 4.61
CA TYR A 195 4.08 18.57 4.43
C TYR A 195 3.13 18.24 3.27
N LEU A 196 3.67 17.76 2.16
CA LEU A 196 2.88 17.38 0.99
C LEU A 196 2.02 16.15 1.27
N LEU A 197 2.59 15.14 1.93
CA LEU A 197 1.87 13.92 2.28
C LEU A 197 0.74 14.19 3.29
N ALA A 198 1.00 14.96 4.34
CA ALA A 198 -0.04 15.34 5.31
C ALA A 198 -1.22 16.04 4.64
N ARG A 199 -0.94 16.93 3.68
CA ARG A 199 -1.97 17.62 2.90
C ARG A 199 -2.72 16.69 1.96
N HIS A 200 -2.02 15.73 1.35
CA HIS A 200 -2.60 14.79 0.38
C HIS A 200 -3.45 13.72 1.05
N HIS A 201 -2.97 13.14 2.14
CA HIS A 201 -3.73 12.13 2.90
C HIS A 201 -4.99 12.71 3.54
N GLY A 202 -4.99 14.01 3.88
CA GLY A 202 -6.12 14.68 4.53
C GLY A 202 -6.36 14.24 5.97
N GLU A 203 -5.51 13.39 6.52
CA GLU A 203 -5.48 12.96 7.91
C GLU A 203 -4.04 12.62 8.30
N PRO A 204 -3.72 12.56 9.62
CA PRO A 204 -2.41 12.16 10.08
C PRO A 204 -2.05 10.73 9.64
N PHE A 205 -0.77 10.47 9.45
CA PHE A 205 -0.23 9.13 9.20
C PHE A 205 1.02 8.91 10.07
N ALA A 206 1.16 7.72 10.64
CA ALA A 206 2.29 7.38 11.52
C ALA A 206 3.37 6.54 10.82
N ASP A 207 3.11 6.05 9.61
CA ASP A 207 4.07 5.21 8.88
C ASP A 207 5.13 6.07 8.17
N ALA A 208 6.36 6.04 8.70
CA ALA A 208 7.52 6.73 8.15
C ALA A 208 7.91 6.22 6.73
N ALA A 209 7.52 5.00 6.35
CA ALA A 209 7.78 4.44 5.03
C ALA A 209 7.11 5.26 3.91
N ASN A 210 6.01 5.95 4.20
CA ASN A 210 5.33 6.84 3.24
C ASN A 210 6.26 7.92 2.67
N ILE A 211 7.19 8.44 3.47
CA ILE A 211 8.15 9.46 3.02
C ILE A 211 9.11 8.85 2.00
N SER A 212 9.68 7.69 2.31
CA SER A 212 10.58 6.97 1.41
C SER A 212 9.89 6.60 0.09
N LEU A 213 8.68 6.06 0.16
CA LEU A 213 7.86 5.69 -1.00
C LEU A 213 7.54 6.91 -1.87
N TYR A 214 7.13 8.03 -1.26
CA TYR A 214 6.89 9.27 -2.00
C TYR A 214 8.14 9.74 -2.78
N MET A 215 9.31 9.72 -2.14
CA MET A 215 10.56 10.13 -2.78
C MET A 215 10.95 9.19 -3.92
N LEU A 216 10.76 7.88 -3.72
CA LEU A 216 11.00 6.85 -4.75
C LEU A 216 10.08 7.05 -5.95
N TYR A 217 8.77 7.15 -5.75
CA TYR A 217 7.82 7.34 -6.86
C TYR A 217 8.02 8.66 -7.60
N ARG A 218 8.35 9.73 -6.88
CA ARG A 218 8.69 11.01 -7.49
C ARG A 218 9.89 10.89 -8.42
N SER A 219 10.98 10.25 -7.97
CA SER A 219 12.18 10.06 -8.78
C SER A 219 11.92 9.21 -10.03
N VAL A 220 11.13 8.14 -9.90
CA VAL A 220 10.75 7.30 -11.05
C VAL A 220 9.94 8.10 -12.07
N ARG A 221 8.97 8.88 -11.61
CA ARG A 221 8.15 9.72 -12.49
C ARG A 221 8.96 10.76 -13.25
N ASP A 222 9.92 11.38 -12.58
CA ASP A 222 10.74 12.45 -13.17
C ASP A 222 11.70 11.90 -14.25
N GLU A 223 11.96 10.59 -14.29
CA GLU A 223 12.76 9.89 -15.31
C GLU A 223 11.93 9.27 -16.43
N ALA A 224 10.67 8.98 -16.18
CA ALA A 224 9.75 8.43 -17.19
C ALA A 224 9.20 9.50 -18.14
N ARG A 225 9.58 10.78 -17.95
CA ARG A 225 9.27 11.91 -18.83
C ARG A 225 10.46 12.25 -19.72
#